data_11366a7e0ae039ec9f3c2955053d8dd4
#
_entry.id   11366a7e0ae039ec9f3c2955053d8dd4
#
_cell.length_a   1.000
_cell.length_b   1.000
_cell.length_c   1.000
_cell.angle_alpha   90.00
_cell.angle_beta   90.00
_cell.angle_gamma   90.00
#
_symmetry.space_group_name_H-M   'P 1'
#
loop_
_entity.id
_entity.type
_entity.pdbx_description
1 polymer ?
#
loop_
_entity_poly.entity_id
_entity_poly.type
_entity_poly.pdbx_seq_one_letter_code
_entity_poly.pdbx_strand_id
1 'polypeptide(L)'
;MAAVGFHASHEQIPPSELLGVVREAAAAGFTRAMCSDHFSPWSSRQGESGFAWSWLGAALATTELPFGVVNAPGQRYHPTVVAQAAATLAQMFADRFWVALGSGEFSNEHVTGAPWPDKARRNARLRECVEVIRALLAGEEVDHEGLVRVDRARLWTLPKTAPPLLGAAVSAETARFVGGWADGLITVAQPHDTLRRVLEAFSEGGGEDKPRALQVHLSWAPKDAEALAIAYDQWRTMVFGPPLSWDLATVEQFDQAAKHVRAKDVAEAILVSSDLERHAASLREYAELGFDELYLHHVGKEQRRFVEAFGREVLPQL
;
A
#
# COMPACT_ATOMS: atom_id res chain seq x y z
N MET A 1 1.87 8.43 20.09
CA MET A 1 1.09 8.99 18.96
C MET A 1 1.54 8.26 17.70
N ALA A 2 0.60 7.87 16.84
CA ALA A 2 0.92 7.22 15.56
C ALA A 2 1.59 8.25 14.62
N ALA A 3 2.57 7.80 13.83
CA ALA A 3 3.16 8.64 12.80
C ALA A 3 2.21 8.74 11.60
N VAL A 4 2.09 9.94 11.01
CA VAL A 4 1.18 10.16 9.87
C VAL A 4 1.95 10.31 8.58
N GLY A 5 1.62 9.45 7.62
CA GLY A 5 2.23 9.39 6.30
C GLY A 5 1.27 9.81 5.18
N PHE A 6 1.84 10.22 4.06
CA PHE A 6 1.15 10.50 2.82
C PHE A 6 1.16 9.26 1.91
N HIS A 7 0.00 8.87 1.35
CA HIS A 7 -0.05 7.85 0.32
C HIS A 7 0.00 8.49 -1.07
N ALA A 8 1.06 8.17 -1.82
CA ALA A 8 1.27 8.65 -3.18
C ALA A 8 0.56 7.70 -4.18
N SER A 9 -0.62 8.10 -4.67
CA SER A 9 -1.42 7.29 -5.58
C SER A 9 -0.94 7.41 -7.03
N HIS A 10 -0.28 6.38 -7.50
CA HIS A 10 0.16 6.25 -8.90
C HIS A 10 -0.97 6.02 -9.88
N GLU A 11 -2.11 5.52 -9.40
CA GLU A 11 -3.29 5.20 -10.20
C GLU A 11 -4.06 6.47 -10.64
N GLN A 12 -3.84 7.57 -9.93
CA GLN A 12 -4.63 8.79 -10.07
C GLN A 12 -3.84 10.00 -10.57
N ILE A 13 -2.53 10.03 -10.33
CA ILE A 13 -1.69 11.22 -10.51
C ILE A 13 -0.49 10.89 -11.40
N PRO A 14 -0.21 11.71 -12.44
CA PRO A 14 0.98 11.54 -13.24
C PRO A 14 2.27 11.57 -12.39
N PRO A 15 3.26 10.72 -12.65
CA PRO A 15 4.46 10.59 -11.82
C PRO A 15 5.21 11.90 -11.58
N SER A 16 5.28 12.79 -12.58
CA SER A 16 5.96 14.09 -12.46
C SER A 16 5.23 15.04 -11.52
N GLU A 17 3.90 15.05 -11.54
CA GLU A 17 3.07 15.85 -10.64
C GLU A 17 3.15 15.29 -9.21
N LEU A 18 3.07 13.97 -9.07
CA LEU A 18 3.13 13.28 -7.79
C LEU A 18 4.43 13.56 -7.01
N LEU A 19 5.57 13.73 -7.72
CA LEU A 19 6.82 14.19 -7.10
C LEU A 19 6.70 15.59 -6.48
N GLY A 20 5.96 16.49 -7.13
CA GLY A 20 5.66 17.81 -6.58
C GLY A 20 4.84 17.72 -5.30
N VAL A 21 3.77 16.95 -5.36
CA VAL A 21 2.85 16.75 -4.22
C VAL A 21 3.54 16.13 -3.01
N VAL A 22 4.42 15.15 -3.21
CA VAL A 22 5.16 14.52 -2.10
C VAL A 22 6.08 15.52 -1.39
N ARG A 23 6.73 16.43 -2.12
CA ARG A 23 7.52 17.51 -1.51
C ARG A 23 6.67 18.48 -0.70
N GLU A 24 5.49 18.79 -1.22
CA GLU A 24 4.50 19.63 -0.52
C GLU A 24 3.97 18.92 0.74
N ALA A 25 3.72 17.61 0.68
CA ALA A 25 3.32 16.81 1.84
C ALA A 25 4.41 16.81 2.94
N ALA A 26 5.68 16.65 2.56
CA ALA A 26 6.80 16.76 3.49
C ALA A 26 6.85 18.16 4.16
N ALA A 27 6.69 19.22 3.39
CA ALA A 27 6.67 20.59 3.89
C ALA A 27 5.43 20.88 4.78
N ALA A 28 4.31 20.20 4.54
CA ALA A 28 3.08 20.34 5.32
C ALA A 28 3.08 19.55 6.65
N GLY A 29 4.13 18.75 6.92
CA GLY A 29 4.29 18.05 8.20
C GLY A 29 3.96 16.56 8.17
N PHE A 30 3.70 15.95 7.00
CA PHE A 30 3.69 14.51 6.88
C PHE A 30 5.09 13.97 7.17
N THR A 31 5.20 12.95 8.01
CA THR A 31 6.49 12.44 8.50
C THR A 31 6.98 11.21 7.75
N ARG A 32 6.14 10.63 6.90
CA ARG A 32 6.39 9.41 6.11
C ARG A 32 5.62 9.46 4.80
N ALA A 33 5.93 8.54 3.89
CA ALA A 33 5.12 8.32 2.71
C ALA A 33 5.12 6.84 2.30
N MET A 34 4.15 6.46 1.49
CA MET A 34 4.10 5.17 0.84
C MET A 34 3.44 5.27 -0.53
N CYS A 35 3.59 4.23 -1.33
CA CYS A 35 2.81 4.02 -2.55
C CYS A 35 2.48 2.53 -2.74
N SER A 36 1.58 2.24 -3.66
CA SER A 36 1.33 0.90 -4.14
C SER A 36 1.91 0.73 -5.55
N ASP A 37 2.32 -0.49 -5.87
CA ASP A 37 2.91 -0.81 -7.17
C ASP A 37 1.90 -1.57 -8.04
N HIS A 38 1.04 -0.83 -8.71
CA HIS A 38 0.04 -1.37 -9.61
C HIS A 38 0.44 -1.17 -11.08
N PHE A 39 0.01 -2.11 -11.93
CA PHE A 39 0.19 -2.00 -13.37
C PHE A 39 -0.94 -1.21 -14.03
N SER A 40 -2.14 -1.35 -13.49
CA SER A 40 -3.34 -0.69 -13.98
C SER A 40 -4.09 0.03 -12.87
N PRO A 41 -4.79 1.14 -13.15
CA PRO A 41 -5.74 1.71 -12.20
C PRO A 41 -6.97 0.80 -12.05
N TRP A 42 -7.77 1.03 -11.02
CA TRP A 42 -9.04 0.31 -10.81
C TRP A 42 -10.24 0.95 -11.52
N SER A 43 -10.02 2.03 -12.25
CA SER A 43 -11.06 2.72 -13.03
C SER A 43 -10.41 3.54 -14.13
N SER A 44 -11.06 3.61 -15.28
CA SER A 44 -10.69 4.54 -16.35
C SER A 44 -10.69 6.01 -15.91
N ARG A 45 -11.42 6.34 -14.82
CA ARG A 45 -11.47 7.68 -14.23
C ARG A 45 -10.23 8.06 -13.46
N GLN A 46 -9.54 7.07 -12.87
CA GLN A 46 -8.24 7.25 -12.24
C GLN A 46 -7.19 7.57 -13.30
N GLY A 47 -7.06 6.73 -14.31
CA GLY A 47 -6.45 7.06 -15.60
C GLY A 47 -4.93 7.04 -15.67
N GLU A 48 -4.23 6.76 -14.57
CA GLU A 48 -2.77 6.71 -14.49
C GLU A 48 -2.31 5.35 -13.94
N SER A 49 -1.04 5.02 -14.11
CA SER A 49 -0.36 3.95 -13.36
C SER A 49 1.16 4.04 -13.58
N GLY A 50 1.81 4.93 -12.85
CA GLY A 50 3.25 5.10 -12.92
C GLY A 50 4.01 3.94 -12.27
N PHE A 51 5.17 3.57 -12.82
CA PHE A 51 6.01 2.52 -12.26
C PHE A 51 6.65 2.96 -10.94
N ALA A 52 6.17 2.40 -9.84
CA ALA A 52 6.52 2.82 -8.49
C ALA A 52 8.02 2.74 -8.19
N TRP A 53 8.70 1.68 -8.59
CA TRP A 53 10.13 1.48 -8.30
C TRP A 53 11.04 2.55 -8.93
N SER A 54 10.76 2.98 -10.18
CA SER A 54 11.50 4.08 -10.80
C SER A 54 11.22 5.41 -10.11
N TRP A 55 9.96 5.66 -9.78
CA TRP A 55 9.52 6.87 -9.12
C TRP A 55 10.07 7.01 -7.69
N LEU A 56 10.13 5.92 -6.93
CA LEU A 56 10.66 5.89 -5.56
C LEU A 56 12.11 6.40 -5.46
N GLY A 57 12.96 6.05 -6.44
CA GLY A 57 14.32 6.59 -6.48
C GLY A 57 14.35 8.12 -6.56
N ALA A 58 13.45 8.73 -7.34
CA ALA A 58 13.32 10.18 -7.44
C ALA A 58 12.66 10.78 -6.19
N ALA A 59 11.62 10.15 -5.63
CA ALA A 59 10.93 10.63 -4.44
C ALA A 59 11.85 10.66 -3.21
N LEU A 60 12.59 9.58 -2.97
CA LEU A 60 13.57 9.48 -1.89
C LEU A 60 14.73 10.47 -2.05
N ALA A 61 15.14 10.77 -3.29
CA ALA A 61 16.20 11.75 -3.57
C ALA A 61 15.74 13.20 -3.42
N THR A 62 14.44 13.47 -3.47
CA THR A 62 13.90 14.85 -3.44
C THR A 62 13.22 15.22 -2.13
N THR A 63 13.12 14.29 -1.17
CA THR A 63 12.58 14.51 0.17
C THR A 63 13.42 13.77 1.21
N GLU A 64 13.24 14.10 2.48
CA GLU A 64 13.82 13.33 3.61
C GLU A 64 12.84 12.29 4.19
N LEU A 65 11.65 12.15 3.61
CA LEU A 65 10.64 11.20 4.09
C LEU A 65 11.13 9.75 3.96
N PRO A 66 10.92 8.89 4.96
CA PRO A 66 10.92 7.46 4.76
C PRO A 66 9.77 7.05 3.84
N PHE A 67 10.03 6.10 2.93
CA PHE A 67 9.05 5.60 1.98
C PHE A 67 8.84 4.10 2.08
N GLY A 68 7.58 3.70 1.93
CA GLY A 68 7.20 2.32 1.73
C GLY A 68 6.58 2.05 0.37
N VAL A 69 6.67 0.79 -0.07
CA VAL A 69 5.95 0.31 -1.26
C VAL A 69 5.23 -0.99 -0.96
N VAL A 70 3.97 -1.10 -1.41
CA VAL A 70 3.26 -2.38 -1.43
C VAL A 70 3.45 -3.02 -2.78
N ASN A 71 3.99 -4.24 -2.80
CA ASN A 71 4.33 -4.99 -3.99
C ASN A 71 3.87 -6.45 -3.88
N ALA A 72 3.68 -7.12 -5.01
CA ALA A 72 3.35 -8.54 -5.09
C ALA A 72 4.42 -9.29 -5.90
N PRO A 73 5.35 -10.00 -5.25
CA PRO A 73 6.33 -10.83 -5.95
C PRO A 73 5.75 -12.18 -6.38
N GLY A 74 6.33 -12.78 -7.42
CA GLY A 74 6.10 -14.17 -7.83
C GLY A 74 5.35 -14.38 -9.13
N GLN A 75 4.75 -13.34 -9.72
CA GLN A 75 4.15 -13.42 -11.05
C GLN A 75 4.64 -12.29 -11.95
N ARG A 76 4.15 -11.06 -11.79
CA ARG A 76 4.65 -9.89 -12.54
C ARG A 76 6.12 -9.61 -12.24
N TYR A 77 6.54 -9.77 -10.99
CA TYR A 77 7.93 -9.63 -10.58
C TYR A 77 8.54 -10.93 -10.10
N HIS A 78 9.69 -11.27 -10.64
CA HIS A 78 10.53 -12.29 -10.04
C HIS A 78 11.10 -11.81 -8.68
N PRO A 79 11.17 -12.66 -7.63
CA PRO A 79 11.64 -12.24 -6.31
C PRO A 79 13.07 -11.67 -6.31
N THR A 80 13.94 -12.14 -7.22
CA THR A 80 15.31 -11.60 -7.36
C THR A 80 15.32 -10.14 -7.83
N VAL A 81 14.36 -9.74 -8.69
CA VAL A 81 14.20 -8.37 -9.16
C VAL A 81 13.71 -7.47 -8.03
N VAL A 82 12.75 -7.94 -7.24
CA VAL A 82 12.26 -7.20 -6.05
C VAL A 82 13.39 -7.03 -5.02
N ALA A 83 14.15 -8.10 -4.74
CA ALA A 83 15.29 -8.04 -3.83
C ALA A 83 16.36 -7.04 -4.32
N GLN A 84 16.69 -7.03 -5.62
CA GLN A 84 17.67 -6.11 -6.20
C GLN A 84 17.18 -4.65 -6.12
N ALA A 85 15.92 -4.39 -6.45
CA ALA A 85 15.34 -3.05 -6.36
C ALA A 85 15.33 -2.53 -4.91
N ALA A 86 14.89 -3.37 -3.96
CA ALA A 86 14.87 -3.06 -2.54
C ALA A 86 16.27 -2.81 -1.97
N ALA A 87 17.25 -3.65 -2.31
CA ALA A 87 18.64 -3.48 -1.90
C ALA A 87 19.23 -2.17 -2.43
N THR A 88 18.94 -1.83 -3.69
CA THR A 88 19.41 -0.60 -4.33
C THR A 88 18.88 0.64 -3.61
N LEU A 89 17.54 0.71 -3.38
CA LEU A 89 16.93 1.84 -2.69
C LEU A 89 17.42 1.95 -1.25
N ALA A 90 17.52 0.84 -0.52
CA ALA A 90 18.02 0.84 0.86
C ALA A 90 19.51 1.20 0.95
N GLN A 91 20.32 0.88 -0.04
CA GLN A 91 21.73 1.29 -0.11
C GLN A 91 21.88 2.79 -0.39
N MET A 92 21.06 3.33 -1.30
CA MET A 92 21.07 4.76 -1.65
C MET A 92 20.49 5.62 -0.51
N PHE A 93 19.50 5.12 0.22
CA PHE A 93 18.71 5.87 1.20
C PHE A 93 18.59 5.06 2.51
N ALA A 94 19.70 4.98 3.25
CA ALA A 94 19.80 4.16 4.45
C ALA A 94 18.69 4.47 5.46
N ASP A 95 18.05 3.40 5.98
CA ASP A 95 17.00 3.43 7.01
C ASP A 95 15.73 4.21 6.62
N ARG A 96 15.57 4.55 5.33
CA ARG A 96 14.43 5.32 4.81
C ARG A 96 13.50 4.54 3.86
N PHE A 97 13.68 3.24 3.74
CA PHE A 97 12.90 2.44 2.81
C PHE A 97 12.42 1.13 3.43
N TRP A 98 11.16 0.77 3.16
CA TRP A 98 10.59 -0.53 3.50
C TRP A 98 9.72 -1.07 2.35
N VAL A 99 9.52 -2.40 2.33
CA VAL A 99 8.68 -3.08 1.33
C VAL A 99 7.61 -3.90 2.02
N ALA A 100 6.36 -3.73 1.64
CA ALA A 100 5.29 -4.65 2.01
C ALA A 100 5.03 -5.63 0.88
N LEU A 101 4.94 -6.91 1.23
CA LEU A 101 4.77 -8.00 0.29
C LEU A 101 3.38 -8.62 0.44
N GLY A 102 2.65 -8.69 -0.67
CA GLY A 102 1.32 -9.28 -0.79
C GLY A 102 1.25 -10.40 -1.82
N SER A 103 0.15 -11.14 -1.82
CA SER A 103 -0.05 -12.29 -2.73
C SER A 103 -0.59 -11.90 -4.12
N GLY A 104 -0.73 -10.60 -4.38
CA GLY A 104 -1.15 -10.03 -5.67
C GLY A 104 -2.67 -9.95 -5.87
N GLU A 105 -3.02 -9.19 -6.89
CA GLU A 105 -4.35 -9.01 -7.45
C GLU A 105 -4.31 -9.27 -8.95
N PHE A 106 -5.34 -9.88 -9.50
CA PHE A 106 -5.31 -10.30 -10.91
C PHE A 106 -5.20 -9.12 -11.88
N SER A 107 -5.75 -7.97 -11.54
CA SER A 107 -5.61 -6.73 -12.31
C SER A 107 -4.16 -6.33 -12.59
N ASN A 108 -3.25 -6.66 -11.69
CA ASN A 108 -1.82 -6.35 -11.82
C ASN A 108 -1.00 -7.51 -12.39
N GLU A 109 -1.47 -8.75 -12.22
CA GLU A 109 -0.69 -9.94 -12.52
C GLU A 109 -1.06 -10.60 -13.87
N HIS A 110 -2.31 -10.39 -14.39
CA HIS A 110 -2.77 -11.00 -15.63
C HIS A 110 -1.94 -10.62 -16.86
N VAL A 111 -1.28 -9.47 -16.82
CA VAL A 111 -0.44 -8.93 -17.91
C VAL A 111 0.71 -9.86 -18.31
N THR A 112 1.09 -10.79 -17.45
CA THR A 112 2.11 -11.80 -17.76
C THR A 112 1.60 -12.92 -18.67
N GLY A 113 0.28 -13.03 -18.87
CA GLY A 113 -0.35 -14.14 -19.58
C GLY A 113 -0.35 -15.47 -18.79
N ALA A 114 0.24 -15.50 -17.61
CA ALA A 114 0.25 -16.70 -16.76
C ALA A 114 -1.13 -16.91 -16.09
N PRO A 115 -1.52 -18.18 -15.79
CA PRO A 115 -2.74 -18.49 -15.07
C PRO A 115 -2.80 -17.80 -13.70
N TRP A 116 -4.01 -17.42 -13.26
CA TRP A 116 -4.24 -16.87 -11.94
C TRP A 116 -4.51 -18.00 -10.94
N PRO A 117 -3.60 -18.27 -9.99
CA PRO A 117 -3.78 -19.35 -9.04
C PRO A 117 -4.80 -18.98 -7.95
N ASP A 118 -5.33 -19.98 -7.26
CA ASP A 118 -6.11 -19.79 -6.05
C ASP A 118 -5.32 -19.10 -4.93
N LYS A 119 -6.01 -18.61 -3.91
CA LYS A 119 -5.41 -17.86 -2.81
C LYS A 119 -4.36 -18.67 -2.02
N ALA A 120 -4.60 -19.96 -1.80
CA ALA A 120 -3.68 -20.81 -1.06
C ALA A 120 -2.34 -20.95 -1.82
N ARG A 121 -2.39 -21.19 -3.12
CA ARG A 121 -1.20 -21.28 -3.97
C ARG A 121 -0.48 -19.94 -4.09
N ARG A 122 -1.22 -18.81 -4.15
CA ARG A 122 -0.60 -17.47 -4.13
C ARG A 122 0.13 -17.19 -2.81
N ASN A 123 -0.46 -17.57 -1.67
CA ASN A 123 0.19 -17.43 -0.37
C ASN A 123 1.43 -18.33 -0.24
N ALA A 124 1.38 -19.59 -0.72
CA ALA A 124 2.54 -20.47 -0.74
C ALA A 124 3.67 -19.87 -1.61
N ARG A 125 3.35 -19.37 -2.80
CA ARG A 125 4.30 -18.68 -3.67
C ARG A 125 4.89 -17.42 -3.01
N LEU A 126 4.07 -16.62 -2.33
CA LEU A 126 4.54 -15.47 -1.58
C LEU A 126 5.55 -15.87 -0.52
N ARG A 127 5.32 -16.97 0.20
CA ARG A 127 6.25 -17.48 1.22
C ARG A 127 7.62 -17.80 0.62
N GLU A 128 7.65 -18.52 -0.48
CA GLU A 128 8.91 -18.83 -1.19
C GLU A 128 9.60 -17.54 -1.67
N CYS A 129 8.85 -16.58 -2.22
CA CYS A 129 9.40 -15.29 -2.63
C CYS A 129 10.04 -14.52 -1.46
N VAL A 130 9.41 -14.52 -0.30
CA VAL A 130 9.95 -13.87 0.91
C VAL A 130 11.25 -14.54 1.36
N GLU A 131 11.32 -15.87 1.36
CA GLU A 131 12.52 -16.63 1.71
C GLU A 131 13.67 -16.30 0.76
N VAL A 132 13.42 -16.30 -0.55
CA VAL A 132 14.40 -15.90 -1.58
C VAL A 132 14.87 -14.44 -1.37
N ILE A 133 13.92 -13.50 -1.17
CA ILE A 133 14.26 -12.08 -0.98
C ILE A 133 15.11 -11.90 0.27
N ARG A 134 14.77 -12.54 1.40
CA ARG A 134 15.56 -12.43 2.64
C ARG A 134 16.97 -12.98 2.48
N ALA A 135 17.13 -14.17 1.90
CA ALA A 135 18.44 -14.77 1.66
C ALA A 135 19.32 -13.89 0.77
N LEU A 136 18.75 -13.34 -0.31
CA LEU A 136 19.47 -12.42 -1.19
C LEU A 136 19.86 -11.11 -0.47
N LEU A 137 18.98 -10.53 0.34
CA LEU A 137 19.28 -9.34 1.14
C LEU A 137 20.33 -9.62 2.24
N ALA A 138 20.44 -10.86 2.70
CA ALA A 138 21.51 -11.31 3.61
C ALA A 138 22.85 -11.52 2.89
N GLY A 139 22.92 -11.42 1.57
CA GLY A 139 24.14 -11.61 0.76
C GLY A 139 24.41 -13.05 0.38
N GLU A 140 23.48 -13.95 0.58
CA GLU A 140 23.60 -15.36 0.23
C GLU A 140 23.50 -15.56 -1.29
N GLU A 141 24.13 -16.62 -1.81
CA GLU A 141 23.85 -17.16 -3.13
C GLU A 141 22.66 -18.12 -3.01
N VAL A 142 21.62 -17.90 -3.82
CA VAL A 142 20.35 -18.62 -3.72
C VAL A 142 20.14 -19.49 -4.94
N ASP A 143 19.96 -20.81 -4.69
CA ASP A 143 19.32 -21.75 -5.59
C ASP A 143 17.97 -22.16 -5.00
N HIS A 144 16.88 -22.04 -5.77
CA HIS A 144 15.56 -22.41 -5.32
C HIS A 144 14.74 -23.05 -6.44
N GLU A 145 14.12 -24.18 -6.15
CA GLU A 145 13.21 -24.87 -7.07
C GLU A 145 11.87 -25.15 -6.39
N GLY A 146 10.85 -24.42 -6.79
CA GLY A 146 9.50 -24.51 -6.20
C GLY A 146 8.48 -23.82 -7.08
N LEU A 147 7.58 -23.06 -6.47
CA LEU A 147 6.60 -22.21 -7.15
C LEU A 147 7.27 -21.00 -7.82
N VAL A 148 8.47 -20.66 -7.40
CA VAL A 148 9.39 -19.78 -8.11
C VAL A 148 10.70 -20.55 -8.33
N ARG A 149 11.49 -20.15 -9.32
CA ARG A 149 12.77 -20.76 -9.62
C ARG A 149 13.86 -19.72 -9.59
N VAL A 150 14.98 -20.04 -8.93
CA VAL A 150 16.18 -19.20 -8.86
C VAL A 150 17.39 -20.09 -9.11
N ASP A 151 18.27 -19.68 -10.00
CA ASP A 151 19.52 -20.40 -10.32
C ASP A 151 20.70 -19.50 -9.94
N ARG A 152 21.44 -19.85 -8.89
CA ARG A 152 22.67 -19.22 -8.40
C ARG A 152 22.64 -17.69 -8.39
N ALA A 153 21.53 -17.15 -7.88
CA ALA A 153 21.37 -15.70 -7.79
C ALA A 153 22.06 -15.13 -6.55
N ARG A 154 22.75 -14.01 -6.74
CA ARG A 154 23.40 -13.28 -5.65
C ARG A 154 23.31 -11.78 -5.91
N LEU A 155 23.03 -11.00 -4.85
CA LEU A 155 23.14 -9.54 -4.92
C LEU A 155 24.59 -9.10 -4.71
N TRP A 156 25.08 -8.23 -5.59
CA TRP A 156 26.42 -7.66 -5.51
C TRP A 156 26.46 -6.30 -4.80
N THR A 157 25.33 -5.60 -4.79
CA THR A 157 25.15 -4.36 -4.04
C THR A 157 24.18 -4.65 -2.89
N LEU A 158 24.68 -4.49 -1.67
CA LEU A 158 23.90 -4.70 -0.45
C LEU A 158 23.83 -3.43 0.38
N PRO A 159 22.69 -3.10 1.00
CA PRO A 159 22.61 -2.05 2.01
C PRO A 159 23.34 -2.49 3.29
N LYS A 160 23.72 -1.53 4.11
CA LYS A 160 24.30 -1.80 5.44
C LYS A 160 23.29 -2.51 6.35
N THR A 161 22.02 -2.12 6.24
CA THR A 161 20.88 -2.72 6.94
C THR A 161 19.84 -3.10 5.89
N ALA A 162 19.38 -4.36 5.89
CA ALA A 162 18.31 -4.79 5.00
C ALA A 162 17.01 -4.02 5.31
N PRO A 163 16.25 -3.59 4.29
CA PRO A 163 14.99 -2.90 4.52
C PRO A 163 13.97 -3.86 5.15
N PRO A 164 13.11 -3.37 6.07
CA PRO A 164 12.03 -4.18 6.63
C PRO A 164 11.09 -4.72 5.55
N LEU A 165 10.72 -6.00 5.68
CA LEU A 165 9.74 -6.68 4.82
C LEU A 165 8.42 -6.83 5.58
N LEU A 166 7.47 -5.94 5.34
CA LEU A 166 6.14 -6.01 5.95
C LEU A 166 5.26 -7.01 5.20
N GLY A 167 4.25 -7.55 5.90
CA GLY A 167 3.21 -8.36 5.29
C GLY A 167 1.97 -7.52 4.97
N ALA A 168 1.49 -7.55 3.73
CA ALA A 168 0.24 -6.91 3.35
C ALA A 168 -0.94 -7.90 3.57
N ALA A 169 -1.88 -7.54 4.45
CA ALA A 169 -3.00 -8.39 4.78
C ALA A 169 -4.27 -7.60 5.08
N VAL A 170 -5.40 -8.01 4.49
CA VAL A 170 -6.73 -7.40 4.71
C VAL A 170 -7.72 -8.34 5.40
N SER A 171 -7.32 -9.56 5.73
CA SER A 171 -8.12 -10.53 6.46
C SER A 171 -7.35 -11.15 7.62
N ALA A 172 -8.06 -11.62 8.65
CA ALA A 172 -7.46 -12.28 9.81
C ALA A 172 -6.63 -13.52 9.41
N GLU A 173 -7.10 -14.32 8.45
CA GLU A 173 -6.35 -15.48 7.95
C GLU A 173 -5.01 -15.08 7.35
N THR A 174 -5.01 -14.06 6.47
CA THR A 174 -3.76 -13.56 5.86
C THR A 174 -2.87 -12.88 6.91
N ALA A 175 -3.45 -12.15 7.86
CA ALA A 175 -2.71 -11.52 8.95
C ALA A 175 -1.95 -12.54 9.81
N ARG A 176 -2.61 -13.64 10.20
CA ARG A 176 -1.97 -14.76 10.90
C ARG A 176 -0.82 -15.36 10.08
N PHE A 177 -1.04 -15.58 8.79
CA PHE A 177 -0.02 -16.10 7.88
C PHE A 177 1.21 -15.17 7.78
N VAL A 178 1.01 -13.87 7.62
CA VAL A 178 2.14 -12.92 7.52
C VAL A 178 2.83 -12.69 8.86
N GLY A 179 2.15 -12.82 9.98
CA GLY A 179 2.74 -12.73 11.32
C GLY A 179 3.95 -13.65 11.51
N GLY A 180 3.92 -14.83 10.88
CA GLY A 180 5.00 -15.82 10.98
C GLY A 180 6.27 -15.50 10.21
N TRP A 181 6.29 -14.47 9.36
CA TRP A 181 7.47 -14.14 8.56
C TRP A 181 7.76 -12.62 8.41
N ALA A 182 6.75 -11.78 8.50
CA ALA A 182 6.92 -10.36 8.26
C ALA A 182 7.59 -9.63 9.43
N ASP A 183 8.27 -8.53 9.14
CA ASP A 183 8.85 -7.62 10.14
C ASP A 183 7.83 -6.61 10.68
N GLY A 184 6.65 -6.54 10.06
CA GLY A 184 5.52 -5.71 10.45
C GLY A 184 4.29 -6.03 9.59
N LEU A 185 3.16 -5.39 9.90
CA LEU A 185 1.90 -5.51 9.16
C LEU A 185 1.57 -4.21 8.45
N ILE A 186 1.03 -4.30 7.24
CA ILE A 186 0.23 -3.22 6.65
C ILE A 186 -1.14 -3.75 6.25
N THR A 187 -2.18 -2.99 6.59
CA THR A 187 -3.56 -3.26 6.18
C THR A 187 -4.24 -1.99 5.70
N VAL A 188 -5.48 -2.09 5.23
CA VAL A 188 -6.31 -0.94 4.82
C VAL A 188 -7.41 -0.69 5.85
N ALA A 189 -7.89 0.54 5.93
CA ALA A 189 -8.99 0.90 6.82
C ALA A 189 -10.25 0.09 6.49
N GLN A 190 -10.84 -0.48 7.53
CA GLN A 190 -12.02 -1.32 7.54
C GLN A 190 -12.80 -1.04 8.84
N PRO A 191 -14.02 -1.56 9.04
CA PRO A 191 -14.71 -1.46 10.31
C PRO A 191 -13.82 -1.90 11.49
N HIS A 192 -13.86 -1.17 12.60
CA HIS A 192 -12.96 -1.35 13.76
C HIS A 192 -12.92 -2.80 14.26
N ASP A 193 -14.07 -3.50 14.30
CA ASP A 193 -14.11 -4.91 14.71
C ASP A 193 -13.37 -5.85 13.75
N THR A 194 -13.34 -5.50 12.46
CA THR A 194 -12.53 -6.24 11.47
C THR A 194 -11.05 -5.96 11.69
N LEU A 195 -10.68 -4.70 11.92
CA LEU A 195 -9.29 -4.33 12.22
C LEU A 195 -8.78 -5.00 13.49
N ARG A 196 -9.58 -5.04 14.58
CA ARG A 196 -9.21 -5.77 15.81
C ARG A 196 -8.90 -7.23 15.53
N ARG A 197 -9.78 -7.93 14.78
CA ARG A 197 -9.53 -9.33 14.38
C ARG A 197 -8.29 -9.52 13.52
N VAL A 198 -7.98 -8.56 12.64
CA VAL A 198 -6.76 -8.58 11.84
C VAL A 198 -5.52 -8.42 12.73
N LEU A 199 -5.53 -7.47 13.66
CA LEU A 199 -4.44 -7.23 14.60
C LEU A 199 -4.22 -8.42 15.56
N GLU A 200 -5.28 -8.97 16.13
CA GLU A 200 -5.24 -10.17 16.97
C GLU A 200 -4.65 -11.36 16.22
N ALA A 201 -5.13 -11.62 15.01
CA ALA A 201 -4.62 -12.70 14.17
C ALA A 201 -3.15 -12.53 13.78
N PHE A 202 -2.71 -11.29 13.53
CA PHE A 202 -1.31 -10.99 13.27
C PHE A 202 -0.44 -11.28 14.51
N SER A 203 -0.89 -10.87 15.70
CA SER A 203 -0.21 -11.17 16.96
C SER A 203 -0.11 -12.68 17.21
N GLU A 204 -1.21 -13.41 17.07
CA GLU A 204 -1.28 -14.87 17.19
C GLU A 204 -0.36 -15.60 16.17
N GLY A 205 -0.15 -14.99 15.01
CA GLY A 205 0.77 -15.47 13.97
C GLY A 205 2.25 -15.25 14.28
N GLY A 206 2.60 -14.56 15.37
CA GLY A 206 3.98 -14.22 15.75
C GLY A 206 4.35 -12.76 15.47
N GLY A 207 3.37 -11.88 15.33
CA GLY A 207 3.54 -10.44 15.09
C GLY A 207 3.27 -9.55 16.29
N GLU A 208 3.28 -10.07 17.53
CA GLU A 208 2.83 -9.36 18.73
C GLU A 208 3.54 -8.00 18.93
N ASP A 209 4.85 -7.97 18.87
CA ASP A 209 5.67 -6.76 19.10
C ASP A 209 6.13 -6.05 17.82
N LYS A 210 5.56 -6.45 16.67
CA LYS A 210 5.96 -5.90 15.37
C LYS A 210 5.13 -4.68 14.97
N PRO A 211 5.72 -3.70 14.25
CA PRO A 211 5.03 -2.48 13.84
C PRO A 211 3.81 -2.78 12.95
N ARG A 212 2.81 -1.91 13.06
CA ARG A 212 1.50 -2.02 12.40
C ARG A 212 1.17 -0.73 11.68
N ALA A 213 1.04 -0.81 10.37
CA ALA A 213 0.70 0.30 9.50
C ALA A 213 -0.73 0.16 8.95
N LEU A 214 -1.43 1.29 8.83
CA LEU A 214 -2.77 1.36 8.26
C LEU A 214 -2.80 2.35 7.11
N GLN A 215 -3.25 1.92 5.94
CA GLN A 215 -3.61 2.81 4.84
C GLN A 215 -5.06 3.25 5.03
N VAL A 216 -5.28 4.56 5.15
CA VAL A 216 -6.59 5.16 5.38
C VAL A 216 -7.07 5.85 4.11
N HIS A 217 -8.08 5.27 3.46
CA HIS A 217 -8.75 5.89 2.33
C HIS A 217 -9.76 6.93 2.84
N LEU A 218 -9.68 8.14 2.32
CA LEU A 218 -10.56 9.22 2.70
C LEU A 218 -10.83 10.18 1.55
N SER A 219 -11.94 10.90 1.63
CA SER A 219 -12.24 12.00 0.72
C SER A 219 -12.56 13.26 1.52
N TRP A 220 -11.83 14.33 1.23
CA TRP A 220 -12.04 15.63 1.79
C TRP A 220 -12.21 16.70 0.70
N ALA A 221 -13.11 17.63 0.93
CA ALA A 221 -13.24 18.87 0.18
C ALA A 221 -13.91 19.92 1.09
N PRO A 222 -13.89 21.22 0.75
CA PRO A 222 -14.51 22.28 1.58
C PRO A 222 -16.00 22.14 1.81
N LYS A 223 -16.69 21.26 1.06
CA LYS A 223 -18.12 20.96 1.19
C LYS A 223 -18.35 19.45 1.12
N ASP A 224 -19.23 18.92 1.95
CA ASP A 224 -19.56 17.48 1.98
C ASP A 224 -20.05 16.95 0.62
N ALA A 225 -20.85 17.74 -0.11
CA ALA A 225 -21.31 17.34 -1.44
C ALA A 225 -20.15 17.21 -2.45
N GLU A 226 -19.12 18.04 -2.35
CA GLU A 226 -17.91 17.99 -3.18
C GLU A 226 -17.06 16.77 -2.77
N ALA A 227 -16.84 16.56 -1.47
CA ALA A 227 -16.12 15.38 -0.96
C ALA A 227 -16.78 14.07 -1.41
N LEU A 228 -18.12 14.00 -1.34
CA LEU A 228 -18.89 12.83 -1.80
C LEU A 228 -18.78 12.64 -3.32
N ALA A 229 -18.85 13.71 -4.10
CA ALA A 229 -18.71 13.65 -5.55
C ALA A 229 -17.33 13.14 -5.96
N ILE A 230 -16.25 13.59 -5.31
CA ILE A 230 -14.88 13.12 -5.49
C ILE A 230 -14.78 11.63 -5.16
N ALA A 231 -15.26 11.22 -4.00
CA ALA A 231 -15.25 9.82 -3.57
C ALA A 231 -15.99 8.93 -4.58
N TYR A 232 -17.18 9.33 -4.98
CA TYR A 232 -17.98 8.58 -5.94
C TYR A 232 -17.32 8.50 -7.33
N ASP A 233 -16.71 9.56 -7.81
CA ASP A 233 -16.01 9.56 -9.09
C ASP A 233 -14.79 8.64 -9.07
N GLN A 234 -13.96 8.75 -8.05
CA GLN A 234 -12.64 8.13 -8.03
C GLN A 234 -12.57 6.77 -7.32
N TRP A 235 -13.54 6.44 -6.43
CA TRP A 235 -13.42 5.30 -5.52
C TRP A 235 -14.57 4.29 -5.59
N ARG A 236 -15.58 4.48 -6.44
CA ARG A 236 -16.74 3.57 -6.53
C ARG A 236 -16.38 2.15 -6.97
N THR A 237 -15.27 1.93 -7.65
CA THR A 237 -14.78 0.60 -8.02
C THR A 237 -14.16 -0.15 -6.85
N MET A 238 -13.86 0.53 -5.74
CA MET A 238 -13.20 -0.03 -4.57
C MET A 238 -14.13 -0.42 -3.43
N VAL A 239 -15.46 -0.33 -3.63
CA VAL A 239 -16.45 -0.79 -2.64
C VAL A 239 -16.61 -2.32 -2.61
N PHE A 240 -16.02 -3.02 -3.57
CA PHE A 240 -16.08 -4.46 -3.67
C PHE A 240 -15.07 -5.11 -2.73
N GLY A 241 -15.56 -5.96 -1.84
CA GLY A 241 -14.70 -6.79 -1.02
C GLY A 241 -14.17 -8.02 -1.77
N PRO A 242 -13.17 -8.71 -1.17
CA PRO A 242 -12.74 -10.02 -1.66
C PRO A 242 -13.88 -11.05 -1.70
N PRO A 243 -13.87 -12.04 -2.62
CA PRO A 243 -12.80 -12.26 -3.61
C PRO A 243 -12.91 -11.40 -4.87
N LEU A 244 -14.04 -10.71 -5.10
CA LEU A 244 -14.31 -10.01 -6.36
C LEU A 244 -13.20 -9.02 -6.72
N SER A 245 -12.77 -8.17 -5.78
CA SER A 245 -11.71 -7.18 -6.02
C SER A 245 -10.36 -7.81 -6.41
N TRP A 246 -10.10 -9.06 -5.98
CA TRP A 246 -8.84 -9.76 -6.31
C TRP A 246 -8.84 -10.47 -7.66
N ASP A 247 -10.02 -10.78 -8.19
CA ASP A 247 -10.19 -11.68 -9.34
C ASP A 247 -10.60 -10.94 -10.63
N LEU A 248 -10.91 -9.65 -10.54
CA LEU A 248 -11.12 -8.81 -11.72
C LEU A 248 -9.77 -8.51 -12.40
N ALA A 249 -9.72 -8.69 -13.73
CA ALA A 249 -8.48 -8.58 -14.49
C ALA A 249 -8.27 -7.18 -15.11
N THR A 250 -9.33 -6.53 -15.57
CA THR A 250 -9.18 -5.32 -16.39
C THR A 250 -9.93 -4.12 -15.81
N VAL A 251 -9.49 -2.94 -16.18
CA VAL A 251 -10.13 -1.66 -15.82
C VAL A 251 -11.60 -1.64 -16.21
N GLU A 252 -11.93 -2.17 -17.41
CA GLU A 252 -13.30 -2.25 -17.92
C GLU A 252 -14.18 -3.15 -17.07
N GLN A 253 -13.63 -4.26 -16.53
CA GLN A 253 -14.37 -5.15 -15.62
C GLN A 253 -14.69 -4.44 -14.30
N PHE A 254 -13.76 -3.68 -13.72
CA PHE A 254 -14.02 -2.86 -12.54
C PHE A 254 -15.08 -1.78 -12.81
N ASP A 255 -14.96 -1.03 -13.92
CA ASP A 255 -15.94 0.00 -14.29
C ASP A 255 -17.33 -0.61 -14.53
N GLN A 256 -17.39 -1.79 -15.16
CA GLN A 256 -18.65 -2.50 -15.39
C GLN A 256 -19.27 -3.01 -14.07
N ALA A 257 -18.47 -3.58 -13.18
CA ALA A 257 -18.94 -4.03 -11.86
C ALA A 257 -19.50 -2.84 -11.06
N ALA A 258 -18.85 -1.68 -11.13
CA ALA A 258 -19.25 -0.47 -10.42
C ALA A 258 -20.43 0.30 -11.03
N LYS A 259 -21.01 -0.17 -12.14
CA LYS A 259 -22.06 0.56 -12.88
C LYS A 259 -23.30 0.92 -12.03
N HIS A 260 -23.61 0.11 -11.03
CA HIS A 260 -24.79 0.30 -10.18
C HIS A 260 -24.43 0.73 -8.73
N VAL A 261 -23.14 0.98 -8.45
CA VAL A 261 -22.72 1.53 -7.17
C VAL A 261 -23.24 2.94 -7.02
N ARG A 262 -23.75 3.27 -5.85
CA ARG A 262 -24.32 4.59 -5.51
C ARG A 262 -23.34 5.38 -4.66
N ALA A 263 -23.46 6.70 -4.67
CA ALA A 263 -22.60 7.56 -3.85
C ALA A 263 -22.64 7.20 -2.34
N LYS A 264 -23.81 6.78 -1.83
CA LYS A 264 -23.95 6.35 -0.44
C LYS A 264 -23.13 5.08 -0.12
N ASP A 265 -23.02 4.15 -1.08
CA ASP A 265 -22.28 2.90 -0.88
C ASP A 265 -20.77 3.21 -0.74
N VAL A 266 -20.29 4.25 -1.42
CA VAL A 266 -18.90 4.74 -1.28
C VAL A 266 -18.72 5.46 0.07
N ALA A 267 -19.67 6.28 0.49
CA ALA A 267 -19.61 6.99 1.78
C ALA A 267 -19.67 6.03 2.99
N GLU A 268 -20.22 4.84 2.82
CA GLU A 268 -20.19 3.77 3.83
C GLU A 268 -18.85 3.00 3.85
N ALA A 269 -18.09 3.03 2.74
CA ALA A 269 -16.84 2.29 2.60
C ALA A 269 -15.59 3.08 3.04
N ILE A 270 -15.61 4.41 2.89
CA ILE A 270 -14.48 5.28 3.27
C ILE A 270 -14.97 6.52 4.02
N LEU A 271 -14.06 7.19 4.71
CA LEU A 271 -14.36 8.44 5.41
C LEU A 271 -14.54 9.58 4.40
N VAL A 272 -15.76 10.10 4.27
CA VAL A 272 -16.11 11.23 3.42
C VAL A 272 -16.63 12.36 4.29
N SER A 273 -15.94 13.52 4.30
CA SER A 273 -16.37 14.69 5.07
C SER A 273 -15.66 15.96 4.62
N SER A 274 -16.30 17.11 4.78
CA SER A 274 -15.68 18.43 4.76
C SER A 274 -15.10 18.85 6.11
N ASP A 275 -15.52 18.19 7.19
CA ASP A 275 -15.13 18.49 8.56
C ASP A 275 -13.78 17.87 8.89
N LEU A 276 -12.76 18.72 9.05
CA LEU A 276 -11.38 18.31 9.38
C LEU A 276 -11.26 17.73 10.79
N GLU A 277 -12.08 18.19 11.74
CA GLU A 277 -12.10 17.62 13.11
C GLU A 277 -12.61 16.17 13.09
N ARG A 278 -13.60 15.87 12.25
CA ARG A 278 -14.06 14.48 12.07
C ARG A 278 -12.96 13.59 11.49
N HIS A 279 -12.14 14.10 10.56
CA HIS A 279 -10.97 13.36 10.06
C HIS A 279 -9.94 13.15 11.17
N ALA A 280 -9.60 14.18 11.94
CA ALA A 280 -8.67 14.07 13.07
C ALA A 280 -9.16 13.07 14.12
N ALA A 281 -10.45 13.12 14.50
CA ALA A 281 -11.05 12.19 15.44
C ALA A 281 -10.93 10.72 14.95
N SER A 282 -11.28 10.47 13.70
CA SER A 282 -11.17 9.14 13.09
C SER A 282 -9.73 8.60 13.08
N LEU A 283 -8.75 9.47 12.82
CA LEU A 283 -7.34 9.08 12.83
C LEU A 283 -6.85 8.76 14.25
N ARG A 284 -7.31 9.50 15.26
CA ARG A 284 -7.04 9.17 16.68
C ARG A 284 -7.61 7.80 17.05
N GLU A 285 -8.85 7.50 16.65
CA GLU A 285 -9.45 6.17 16.88
C GLU A 285 -8.63 5.03 16.27
N TYR A 286 -8.08 5.19 15.07
CA TYR A 286 -7.17 4.19 14.49
C TYR A 286 -5.85 4.05 15.27
N ALA A 287 -5.27 5.15 15.74
CA ALA A 287 -4.09 5.09 16.60
C ALA A 287 -4.39 4.36 17.92
N GLU A 288 -5.56 4.59 18.53
CA GLU A 288 -6.02 3.90 19.75
C GLU A 288 -6.27 2.40 19.53
N LEU A 289 -6.55 1.95 18.29
CA LEU A 289 -6.60 0.53 17.97
C LEU A 289 -5.23 -0.16 17.99
N GLY A 290 -4.14 0.60 18.04
CA GLY A 290 -2.77 0.09 18.10
C GLY A 290 -2.02 0.08 16.77
N PHE A 291 -2.36 0.99 15.87
CA PHE A 291 -1.54 1.26 14.69
C PHE A 291 -0.46 2.29 15.00
N ASP A 292 0.78 1.98 14.62
CA ASP A 292 1.95 2.84 14.80
C ASP A 292 2.07 3.90 13.70
N GLU A 293 1.55 3.59 12.50
CA GLU A 293 1.66 4.42 11.31
C GLU A 293 0.32 4.48 10.56
N LEU A 294 -0.11 5.69 10.19
CA LEU A 294 -1.32 5.94 9.42
C LEU A 294 -0.96 6.62 8.10
N TYR A 295 -1.19 5.96 6.97
CA TYR A 295 -0.92 6.50 5.64
C TYR A 295 -2.21 6.99 4.99
N LEU A 296 -2.32 8.30 4.81
CA LEU A 296 -3.54 8.93 4.34
C LEU A 296 -3.60 8.94 2.81
N HIS A 297 -4.57 8.23 2.26
CA HIS A 297 -4.90 8.22 0.84
C HIS A 297 -6.14 9.08 0.59
N HIS A 298 -5.94 10.35 0.26
CA HIS A 298 -7.02 11.15 -0.29
C HIS A 298 -7.35 10.65 -1.70
N VAL A 299 -8.59 10.17 -1.88
CA VAL A 299 -9.00 9.53 -3.13
C VAL A 299 -9.31 10.50 -4.28
N GLY A 300 -9.17 11.81 -4.07
CA GLY A 300 -9.30 12.85 -5.10
C GLY A 300 -7.99 13.09 -5.86
N LYS A 301 -8.09 13.68 -7.06
CA LYS A 301 -6.91 14.07 -7.84
C LYS A 301 -6.27 15.38 -7.34
N GLU A 302 -7.04 16.27 -6.72
CA GLU A 302 -6.58 17.55 -6.18
C GLU A 302 -5.85 17.38 -4.85
N GLN A 303 -4.67 16.81 -4.87
CA GLN A 303 -3.90 16.46 -3.68
C GLN A 303 -3.37 17.68 -2.92
N ARG A 304 -3.01 18.77 -3.62
CA ARG A 304 -2.39 19.95 -2.99
C ARG A 304 -3.30 20.59 -1.94
N ARG A 305 -4.59 20.76 -2.27
CA ARG A 305 -5.58 21.34 -1.32
C ARG A 305 -5.75 20.45 -0.09
N PHE A 306 -5.75 19.13 -0.28
CA PHE A 306 -5.80 18.16 0.81
C PHE A 306 -4.56 18.27 1.70
N VAL A 307 -3.36 18.24 1.11
CA VAL A 307 -2.09 18.33 1.82
C VAL A 307 -2.00 19.62 2.65
N GLU A 308 -2.37 20.76 2.07
CA GLU A 308 -2.39 22.06 2.77
C GLU A 308 -3.37 22.07 3.94
N ALA A 309 -4.60 21.62 3.73
CA ALA A 309 -5.64 21.63 4.76
C ALA A 309 -5.29 20.69 5.92
N PHE A 310 -4.86 19.46 5.59
CA PHE A 310 -4.51 18.47 6.61
C PHE A 310 -3.25 18.86 7.37
N GLY A 311 -2.22 19.38 6.68
CA GLY A 311 -1.01 19.86 7.32
C GLY A 311 -1.28 20.98 8.33
N ARG A 312 -2.19 21.89 8.01
CA ARG A 312 -2.53 23.02 8.89
C ARG A 312 -3.44 22.63 10.05
N GLU A 313 -4.43 21.76 9.82
CA GLU A 313 -5.55 21.61 10.77
C GLU A 313 -5.68 20.18 11.35
N VAL A 314 -5.21 19.14 10.67
CA VAL A 314 -5.35 17.75 11.14
C VAL A 314 -4.08 17.24 11.78
N LEU A 315 -2.93 17.33 11.09
CA LEU A 315 -1.67 16.78 11.60
C LEU A 315 -1.25 17.34 12.97
N PRO A 316 -1.44 18.63 13.28
CA PRO A 316 -1.08 19.16 14.60
C PRO A 316 -1.89 18.59 15.78
N GLN A 317 -2.98 17.87 15.51
CA GLN A 317 -3.87 17.27 16.50
C GLN A 317 -3.54 15.79 16.77
N LEU A 318 -2.63 15.21 16.01
CA LEU A 318 -2.26 13.78 16.04
C LEU A 318 -0.85 13.58 16.57
#